data_b81bfbe46c48a09f0f7408cfe72753ad
#
_entry.id   b81bfbe46c48a09f0f7408cfe72753ad
#
_cell.length_a   1.000
_cell.length_b   1.000
_cell.length_c   1.000
_cell.angle_alpha   90.00
_cell.angle_beta   90.00
_cell.angle_gamma   90.00
#
_symmetry.space_group_name_H-M   'P 1'
#
loop_
_entity.id
_entity.type
_entity.pdbx_description
1 polymer ?
#
loop_
_entity_poly.entity_id
_entity_poly.type
_entity_poly.pdbx_seq_one_letter_code
_entity_poly.pdbx_strand_id
1 'polypeptide(L)'
;MASRTSPFDLSKCARPNILQLQPYRCARDDYKDDGTNVLLDANENAYGPGLALNSEGALQASETGDATGASKPEIDFLGLNRYPDPHQIELKQLFCNLRNTHHHTPKTLKPENMFVGVGSDEAIDALLRCFCVPGKDKILTCPPTYGMYSVSAQVNDVEIVKVPLDVTNGFHLQPEKVNEALSTDASIKLAYICSPGNPTANLIRKDDIRKVLEHPTWNGVVVVDEAYIDFAEEGSSLAEWVTEWPNLVVMQTLSKAFGLAGIRLGVAYTSPEIARLLNSLKAPYNISSPTSALASAALTAPNMTVMRCYREQIVAQRDRLLRELPQIPGVGRFLGGSDANFLLVEILDAEGRPSNVTALATYEAMAEKRGVVVRFRGKEYGCEGCLRITVGTEAEVTKFLQELRTVLSGLRAGTGIQSVRDEDKREDAAAAVVG
;
A
#
# COMPACT_ATOMS: atom_id res chain seq x y z
N MET A 1 -21.46 -7.18 46.63
CA MET A 1 -21.87 -6.01 45.84
C MET A 1 -22.86 -6.49 44.81
N ALA A 2 -24.07 -5.94 44.79
CA ALA A 2 -25.09 -6.33 43.81
C ALA A 2 -24.58 -5.92 42.40
N SER A 3 -24.57 -6.85 41.47
CA SER A 3 -24.24 -6.59 40.07
C SER A 3 -25.27 -5.59 39.53
N ARG A 4 -24.81 -4.43 39.05
CA ARG A 4 -25.69 -3.48 38.36
C ARG A 4 -26.09 -4.14 37.04
N THR A 5 -27.37 -4.55 36.95
CA THR A 5 -27.97 -5.02 35.71
C THR A 5 -28.21 -3.83 34.80
N SER A 6 -27.45 -3.75 33.70
CA SER A 6 -27.69 -2.77 32.64
C SER A 6 -28.59 -3.41 31.56
N PRO A 7 -29.54 -2.71 30.96
CA PRO A 7 -30.28 -3.21 29.80
C PRO A 7 -29.47 -3.17 28.49
N PHE A 8 -28.19 -2.82 28.56
CA PHE A 8 -27.28 -2.74 27.41
C PHE A 8 -27.10 -4.10 26.75
N ASP A 9 -27.37 -4.16 25.48
CA ASP A 9 -27.13 -5.33 24.60
C ASP A 9 -26.33 -4.86 23.36
N LEU A 10 -25.05 -5.28 23.30
CA LEU A 10 -24.13 -4.89 22.23
C LEU A 10 -24.67 -5.29 20.86
N SER A 11 -25.28 -6.47 20.75
CA SER A 11 -25.80 -7.01 19.48
C SER A 11 -26.93 -6.17 18.88
N LYS A 12 -27.66 -5.43 19.73
CA LYS A 12 -28.75 -4.53 19.32
C LYS A 12 -28.30 -3.08 19.19
N CYS A 13 -27.22 -2.71 19.88
CA CYS A 13 -26.76 -1.33 19.95
C CYS A 13 -25.73 -1.00 18.87
N ALA A 14 -24.85 -1.94 18.51
CA ALA A 14 -23.84 -1.74 17.47
C ALA A 14 -24.43 -1.98 16.07
N ARG A 15 -23.84 -1.29 15.07
CA ARG A 15 -24.22 -1.48 13.66
C ARG A 15 -23.96 -2.91 13.21
N PRO A 16 -24.89 -3.57 12.47
CA PRO A 16 -24.75 -4.98 12.07
C PRO A 16 -23.47 -5.27 11.27
N ASN A 17 -23.09 -4.38 10.35
CA ASN A 17 -21.86 -4.50 9.56
C ASN A 17 -20.59 -4.40 10.42
N ILE A 18 -20.63 -3.62 11.51
CA ILE A 18 -19.51 -3.48 12.45
C ILE A 18 -19.37 -4.73 13.34
N LEU A 19 -20.49 -5.34 13.73
CA LEU A 19 -20.46 -6.58 14.50
C LEU A 19 -19.82 -7.75 13.74
N GLN A 20 -19.78 -7.69 12.42
CA GLN A 20 -19.18 -8.72 11.55
C GLN A 20 -17.72 -8.45 11.22
N LEU A 21 -17.18 -7.27 11.58
CA LEU A 21 -15.79 -6.94 11.30
C LEU A 21 -14.84 -7.84 12.06
N GLN A 22 -13.84 -8.33 11.37
CA GLN A 22 -12.68 -8.96 11.97
C GLN A 22 -11.55 -7.93 12.06
N PRO A 23 -10.74 -7.92 13.14
CA PRO A 23 -9.55 -7.08 13.21
C PRO A 23 -8.63 -7.35 12.02
N TYR A 24 -8.05 -6.28 11.47
CA TYR A 24 -7.00 -6.43 10.47
C TYR A 24 -5.85 -7.28 11.04
N ARG A 25 -5.43 -8.31 10.32
CA ARG A 25 -4.30 -9.18 10.69
C ARG A 25 -3.13 -8.98 9.73
N CYS A 26 -1.99 -8.72 10.31
CA CYS A 26 -0.71 -8.71 9.59
C CYS A 26 0.08 -10.00 9.89
N ALA A 27 1.17 -10.26 9.18
CA ALA A 27 2.00 -11.43 9.45
C ALA A 27 2.60 -11.40 10.88
N ARG A 28 2.79 -10.21 11.44
CA ARG A 28 3.36 -10.03 12.80
C ARG A 28 2.36 -10.37 13.93
N ASP A 29 1.09 -10.51 13.63
CA ASP A 29 0.10 -11.06 14.57
C ASP A 29 0.23 -12.58 14.69
N ASP A 30 0.71 -13.24 13.63
CA ASP A 30 0.91 -14.68 13.58
C ASP A 30 2.30 -15.09 14.07
N TYR A 31 3.31 -14.25 13.85
CA TYR A 31 4.72 -14.51 14.17
C TYR A 31 5.30 -13.39 15.02
N LYS A 32 5.71 -13.72 16.28
CA LYS A 32 6.36 -12.74 17.16
C LYS A 32 7.72 -12.36 16.59
N ASP A 33 7.90 -11.07 16.40
CA ASP A 33 9.20 -10.51 16.06
C ASP A 33 9.98 -10.20 17.35
N ASP A 34 11.11 -10.87 17.51
CA ASP A 34 12.06 -10.62 18.61
C ASP A 34 13.25 -9.76 18.16
N GLY A 35 13.17 -9.18 16.97
CA GLY A 35 14.21 -8.37 16.36
C GLY A 35 15.26 -9.16 15.58
N THR A 36 15.13 -10.51 15.48
CA THR A 36 16.07 -11.37 14.75
C THR A 36 15.54 -11.77 13.37
N ASN A 37 14.25 -11.53 13.10
CA ASN A 37 13.60 -11.91 11.86
C ASN A 37 13.95 -10.97 10.70
N VAL A 38 14.03 -11.52 9.51
CA VAL A 38 14.05 -10.76 8.25
C VAL A 38 12.61 -10.53 7.80
N LEU A 39 12.17 -9.28 7.80
CA LEU A 39 10.77 -8.89 7.58
C LEU A 39 10.57 -8.46 6.12
N LEU A 40 10.05 -9.36 5.28
CA LEU A 40 9.77 -9.14 3.87
C LEU A 40 8.26 -9.23 3.55
N ASP A 41 7.42 -8.87 4.54
CA ASP A 41 5.96 -9.07 4.51
C ASP A 41 5.15 -7.78 4.24
N ALA A 42 5.62 -6.63 4.72
CA ALA A 42 4.83 -5.40 4.80
C ALA A 42 5.23 -4.31 3.78
N ASN A 43 6.08 -4.64 2.80
CA ASN A 43 6.57 -3.71 1.79
C ASN A 43 7.21 -2.45 2.40
N GLU A 44 7.93 -2.63 3.52
CA GLU A 44 8.70 -1.57 4.17
C GLU A 44 10.00 -1.33 3.39
N ASN A 45 10.65 -0.18 3.64
CA ASN A 45 11.96 0.11 3.11
C ASN A 45 13.03 -0.47 4.05
N ALA A 46 13.67 -1.56 3.65
CA ALA A 46 14.66 -2.26 4.47
C ALA A 46 15.95 -1.45 4.72
N TYR A 47 16.24 -0.46 3.88
CA TYR A 47 17.39 0.44 4.04
C TYR A 47 17.15 1.53 5.09
N GLY A 48 15.93 1.66 5.60
CA GLY A 48 15.56 2.61 6.64
C GLY A 48 14.90 3.89 6.11
N PRO A 49 14.77 4.91 6.98
CA PRO A 49 14.16 6.17 6.59
C PRO A 49 15.02 6.94 5.59
N GLY A 50 14.39 7.54 4.59
CA GLY A 50 15.02 8.42 3.61
C GLY A 50 15.43 9.76 4.22
N LEU A 51 16.23 9.72 5.27
CA LEU A 51 16.71 10.87 6.03
C LEU A 51 18.22 10.79 6.17
N ALA A 52 18.91 11.91 6.02
CA ALA A 52 20.34 12.02 6.31
C ALA A 52 20.54 12.01 7.84
N LEU A 53 20.79 10.81 8.40
CA LEU A 53 21.03 10.61 9.82
C LEU A 53 22.53 10.45 10.08
N ASN A 54 22.98 10.93 11.25
CA ASN A 54 24.31 10.62 11.76
C ASN A 54 24.35 9.22 12.40
N SER A 55 25.50 8.79 12.88
CA SER A 55 25.68 7.47 13.53
C SER A 55 24.84 7.27 14.80
N GLU A 56 24.32 8.35 15.39
CA GLU A 56 23.47 8.33 16.58
C GLU A 56 21.97 8.37 16.23
N GLY A 57 21.63 8.37 14.92
CA GLY A 57 20.25 8.44 14.44
C GLY A 57 19.63 9.84 14.47
N ALA A 58 20.43 10.89 14.69
CA ALA A 58 19.97 12.28 14.62
C ALA A 58 20.11 12.82 13.19
N LEU A 59 19.19 13.72 12.80
CA LEU A 59 19.26 14.42 11.51
C LEU A 59 20.56 15.20 11.38
N GLN A 60 21.31 14.97 10.30
CA GLN A 60 22.54 15.71 10.02
C GLN A 60 22.20 17.18 9.72
N ALA A 61 22.97 18.07 10.36
CA ALA A 61 22.96 19.48 10.00
C ALA A 61 23.49 19.64 8.57
N SER A 62 22.78 20.33 7.71
CA SER A 62 23.34 20.81 6.45
C SER A 62 24.48 21.78 6.78
N GLU A 63 25.74 21.43 6.42
CA GLU A 63 26.90 22.32 6.58
C GLU A 63 26.87 23.49 5.59
N THR A 64 26.05 23.40 4.56
CA THR A 64 25.85 24.48 3.60
C THR A 64 24.70 25.33 4.08
N GLY A 65 25.02 26.47 4.68
CA GLY A 65 24.04 27.55 4.86
C GLY A 65 23.49 27.94 3.51
N ASP A 66 22.38 27.36 3.12
CA ASP A 66 21.64 27.79 1.94
C ASP A 66 21.03 29.14 2.26
N ALA A 67 21.26 30.09 1.36
CA ALA A 67 20.79 31.47 1.43
C ALA A 67 19.23 31.56 1.41
N THR A 68 18.51 30.45 1.38
CA THR A 68 17.05 30.40 1.40
C THR A 68 16.44 30.32 2.80
N GLY A 69 17.25 30.28 3.87
CA GLY A 69 16.75 30.33 5.26
C GLY A 69 15.92 29.11 5.67
N ALA A 70 16.01 27.99 4.96
CA ALA A 70 15.35 26.75 5.35
C ALA A 70 15.94 26.24 6.67
N SER A 71 15.26 26.53 7.77
CA SER A 71 15.60 26.04 9.10
C SER A 71 15.56 24.52 9.13
N LYS A 72 16.50 23.92 9.89
CA LYS A 72 16.46 22.47 10.24
C LYS A 72 15.04 22.12 10.65
N PRO A 73 14.52 20.96 10.22
CA PRO A 73 13.31 20.43 10.81
C PRO A 73 13.66 19.96 12.24
N GLU A 74 13.60 20.88 13.16
CA GLU A 74 13.79 20.62 14.57
C GLU A 74 12.43 20.26 15.14
N ILE A 75 12.29 19.05 15.70
CA ILE A 75 11.09 18.75 16.48
C ILE A 75 11.15 19.64 17.71
N ASP A 76 10.31 20.66 17.75
CA ASP A 76 10.17 21.52 18.91
C ASP A 76 9.45 20.77 20.03
N PHE A 77 10.22 20.11 20.90
CA PHE A 77 9.67 19.40 22.05
C PHE A 77 8.99 20.35 23.06
N LEU A 78 9.37 21.60 23.11
CA LEU A 78 8.75 22.60 23.99
C LEU A 78 7.39 23.06 23.46
N GLY A 79 7.18 23.00 22.13
CA GLY A 79 5.92 23.34 21.48
C GLY A 79 4.86 22.22 21.46
N LEU A 80 5.19 21.00 21.95
CA LEU A 80 4.25 19.85 21.91
C LEU A 80 2.98 20.03 22.75
N ASN A 81 2.93 21.03 23.64
CA ASN A 81 1.73 21.42 24.38
C ASN A 81 0.71 22.19 23.52
N ARG A 82 1.01 22.47 22.25
CA ARG A 82 0.15 23.19 21.32
C ARG A 82 -0.33 22.27 20.20
N TYR A 83 -1.54 22.51 19.71
CA TYR A 83 -2.05 21.83 18.51
C TYR A 83 -1.21 22.21 17.29
N PRO A 84 -1.00 21.28 16.34
CA PRO A 84 -0.29 21.56 15.09
C PRO A 84 -1.08 22.48 14.14
N ASP A 85 -0.44 22.90 13.04
CA ASP A 85 -1.15 23.61 11.96
C ASP A 85 -2.27 22.71 11.37
N PRO A 86 -3.54 23.14 11.43
CA PRO A 86 -4.66 22.38 10.88
C PRO A 86 -4.66 22.29 9.35
N HIS A 87 -3.96 23.18 8.67
CA HIS A 87 -4.00 23.31 7.21
C HIS A 87 -2.80 22.67 6.52
N GLN A 88 -1.64 22.59 7.18
CA GLN A 88 -0.40 22.00 6.68
C GLN A 88 0.04 22.58 5.33
N ILE A 89 -0.08 23.92 5.15
CA ILE A 89 0.12 24.59 3.86
C ILE A 89 1.55 24.41 3.37
N GLU A 90 2.55 24.60 4.23
CA GLU A 90 3.96 24.44 3.88
C GLU A 90 4.28 23.01 3.46
N LEU A 91 3.81 22.03 4.21
CA LEU A 91 3.97 20.62 3.86
C LEU A 91 3.29 20.27 2.54
N LYS A 92 2.07 20.75 2.32
CA LYS A 92 1.37 20.60 1.02
C LYS A 92 2.16 21.20 -0.13
N GLN A 93 2.78 22.38 0.07
CA GLN A 93 3.60 22.99 -0.96
C GLN A 93 4.82 22.15 -1.32
N LEU A 94 5.48 21.49 -0.33
CA LEU A 94 6.58 20.58 -0.59
C LEU A 94 6.15 19.37 -1.43
N PHE A 95 4.99 18.78 -1.12
CA PHE A 95 4.42 17.71 -1.95
C PHE A 95 4.04 18.17 -3.37
N CYS A 96 3.50 19.39 -3.51
CA CYS A 96 3.26 19.96 -4.82
C CYS A 96 4.57 20.10 -5.60
N ASN A 97 5.63 20.62 -4.97
CA ASN A 97 6.94 20.78 -5.60
C ASN A 97 7.53 19.43 -6.04
N LEU A 98 7.33 18.37 -5.25
CA LEU A 98 7.76 17.01 -5.59
C LEU A 98 7.12 16.51 -6.90
N ARG A 99 5.88 16.89 -7.18
CA ARG A 99 5.09 16.39 -8.33
C ARG A 99 4.87 17.39 -9.44
N ASN A 100 5.25 18.65 -9.30
CA ASN A 100 5.24 19.64 -10.38
C ASN A 100 6.43 19.40 -11.33
N THR A 101 6.40 18.30 -12.05
CA THR A 101 7.44 17.91 -13.01
C THR A 101 7.17 18.44 -14.41
N HIS A 102 5.94 18.85 -14.68
CA HIS A 102 5.45 19.31 -15.98
C HIS A 102 5.63 18.29 -17.12
N HIS A 103 5.67 16.98 -16.77
CA HIS A 103 5.72 15.91 -17.77
C HIS A 103 4.37 15.72 -18.47
N HIS A 104 3.26 16.05 -17.80
CA HIS A 104 1.92 15.74 -18.28
C HIS A 104 1.10 16.95 -18.64
N THR A 105 1.35 18.09 -18.01
CA THR A 105 0.59 19.32 -18.20
C THR A 105 1.44 20.55 -17.85
N PRO A 106 1.23 21.70 -18.51
CA PRO A 106 1.84 22.96 -18.10
C PRO A 106 1.21 23.56 -16.83
N LYS A 107 0.08 23.02 -16.35
CA LYS A 107 -0.59 23.48 -15.13
C LYS A 107 0.19 23.04 -13.89
N THR A 108 0.09 23.82 -12.83
CA THR A 108 0.85 23.64 -11.60
C THR A 108 -0.08 23.22 -10.47
N LEU A 109 0.28 22.13 -9.78
CA LEU A 109 -0.33 21.74 -8.51
C LEU A 109 -0.06 22.78 -7.43
N LYS A 110 -1.06 23.04 -6.60
CA LYS A 110 -1.01 23.97 -5.49
C LYS A 110 -1.55 23.33 -4.20
N PRO A 111 -1.30 23.89 -3.01
CA PRO A 111 -1.81 23.36 -1.75
C PRO A 111 -3.33 23.12 -1.71
N GLU A 112 -4.11 23.89 -2.48
CA GLU A 112 -5.55 23.70 -2.63
C GLU A 112 -5.94 22.41 -3.35
N ASN A 113 -5.01 21.79 -4.08
CA ASN A 113 -5.20 20.50 -4.73
C ASN A 113 -4.97 19.31 -3.79
N MET A 114 -4.74 19.54 -2.49
CA MET A 114 -4.24 18.49 -1.61
C MET A 114 -5.07 18.26 -0.36
N PHE A 115 -5.19 16.99 -0.04
CA PHE A 115 -5.53 16.49 1.28
C PHE A 115 -4.31 15.77 1.88
N VAL A 116 -4.09 15.96 3.20
CA VAL A 116 -3.04 15.27 3.96
C VAL A 116 -3.69 14.50 5.11
N GLY A 117 -3.39 13.21 5.22
CA GLY A 117 -4.04 12.29 6.15
C GLY A 117 -3.07 11.36 6.89
N VAL A 118 -3.60 10.66 7.87
CA VAL A 118 -2.91 9.64 8.67
C VAL A 118 -2.74 8.37 7.83
N GLY A 119 -1.70 8.36 7.00
CA GLY A 119 -1.51 7.38 5.93
C GLY A 119 -2.50 7.58 4.78
N SER A 120 -2.32 6.83 3.70
CA SER A 120 -3.31 6.80 2.60
C SER A 120 -4.65 6.21 3.03
N ASP A 121 -4.67 5.44 4.13
CA ASP A 121 -5.89 4.82 4.65
C ASP A 121 -6.93 5.86 5.09
N GLU A 122 -6.50 7.01 5.66
CA GLU A 122 -7.43 8.12 5.98
C GLU A 122 -8.06 8.72 4.72
N ALA A 123 -7.31 8.81 3.62
CA ALA A 123 -7.85 9.28 2.34
C ALA A 123 -8.89 8.29 1.78
N ILE A 124 -8.64 6.98 1.88
CA ILE A 124 -9.59 5.94 1.46
C ILE A 124 -10.91 6.09 2.24
N ASP A 125 -10.84 6.16 3.58
CA ASP A 125 -12.03 6.31 4.43
C ASP A 125 -12.76 7.63 4.16
N ALA A 126 -12.02 8.75 4.05
CA ALA A 126 -12.60 10.06 3.77
C ALA A 126 -13.32 10.10 2.42
N LEU A 127 -12.79 9.45 1.38
CA LEU A 127 -13.45 9.35 0.07
C LEU A 127 -14.75 8.56 0.15
N LEU A 128 -14.77 7.42 0.84
CA LEU A 128 -16.00 6.65 1.06
C LEU A 128 -17.06 7.49 1.77
N ARG A 129 -16.70 8.14 2.86
CA ARG A 129 -17.61 9.00 3.65
C ARG A 129 -18.07 10.23 2.88
N CYS A 130 -17.26 10.72 1.93
CA CYS A 130 -17.60 11.89 1.13
C CYS A 130 -18.58 11.56 0.00
N PHE A 131 -18.41 10.42 -0.68
CA PHE A 131 -19.09 10.13 -1.94
C PHE A 131 -20.13 9.02 -1.87
N CYS A 132 -20.07 8.14 -0.85
CA CYS A 132 -20.94 6.98 -0.77
C CYS A 132 -21.95 7.11 0.37
N VAL A 133 -23.23 7.01 0.06
CA VAL A 133 -24.30 6.88 1.06
C VAL A 133 -24.30 5.44 1.56
N PRO A 134 -24.11 5.19 2.87
CA PRO A 134 -24.11 3.84 3.44
C PRO A 134 -25.36 3.04 3.10
N GLY A 135 -25.18 1.75 2.78
CA GLY A 135 -26.29 0.83 2.43
C GLY A 135 -26.95 1.12 1.07
N LYS A 136 -26.43 2.08 0.29
CA LYS A 136 -27.04 2.49 -0.99
C LYS A 136 -26.02 2.55 -2.13
N ASP A 137 -24.90 3.24 -1.91
CA ASP A 137 -23.90 3.45 -2.95
C ASP A 137 -22.81 2.39 -2.91
N LYS A 138 -22.04 2.30 -3.99
CA LYS A 138 -21.04 1.28 -4.21
C LYS A 138 -19.70 1.88 -4.61
N ILE A 139 -18.65 1.08 -4.42
CA ILE A 139 -17.37 1.31 -5.07
C ILE A 139 -17.06 0.21 -6.09
N LEU A 140 -16.22 0.53 -7.07
CA LEU A 140 -15.64 -0.45 -7.97
C LEU A 140 -14.18 -0.67 -7.61
N THR A 141 -13.75 -1.94 -7.56
CA THR A 141 -12.36 -2.33 -7.36
C THR A 141 -11.91 -3.32 -8.43
N CYS A 142 -10.60 -3.40 -8.67
CA CYS A 142 -10.00 -4.25 -9.69
C CYS A 142 -9.09 -5.32 -9.06
N PRO A 143 -9.65 -6.45 -8.55
CA PRO A 143 -8.85 -7.52 -7.93
C PRO A 143 -7.89 -8.20 -8.93
N PRO A 144 -6.73 -8.72 -8.46
CA PRO A 144 -6.21 -8.60 -7.10
C PRO A 144 -5.73 -7.18 -6.82
N THR A 145 -6.06 -6.65 -5.64
CA THR A 145 -5.78 -5.26 -5.29
C THR A 145 -5.57 -5.08 -3.78
N TYR A 146 -5.35 -3.85 -3.32
CA TYR A 146 -5.12 -3.57 -1.91
C TYR A 146 -6.38 -3.83 -1.07
N GLY A 147 -6.25 -4.70 -0.06
CA GLY A 147 -7.38 -5.19 0.73
C GLY A 147 -8.10 -4.13 1.56
N MET A 148 -7.43 -3.01 1.90
CA MET A 148 -8.05 -1.94 2.71
C MET A 148 -9.20 -1.24 2.02
N TYR A 149 -9.31 -1.28 0.69
CA TYR A 149 -10.52 -0.78 0.02
C TYR A 149 -11.75 -1.56 0.46
N SER A 150 -11.62 -2.89 0.54
CA SER A 150 -12.70 -3.77 1.00
C SER A 150 -13.02 -3.59 2.48
N VAL A 151 -11.99 -3.50 3.31
CA VAL A 151 -12.15 -3.27 4.76
C VAL A 151 -12.85 -1.93 5.02
N SER A 152 -12.37 -0.86 4.39
CA SER A 152 -12.96 0.48 4.55
C SER A 152 -14.39 0.55 3.99
N ALA A 153 -14.68 -0.13 2.88
CA ALA A 153 -16.03 -0.23 2.33
C ALA A 153 -16.98 -0.94 3.31
N GLN A 154 -16.54 -2.06 3.90
CA GLN A 154 -17.31 -2.77 4.92
C GLN A 154 -17.58 -1.89 6.16
N VAL A 155 -16.57 -1.17 6.66
CA VAL A 155 -16.72 -0.23 7.78
C VAL A 155 -17.79 0.83 7.49
N ASN A 156 -17.80 1.33 6.25
CA ASN A 156 -18.70 2.40 5.83
C ASN A 156 -20.07 1.89 5.30
N ASP A 157 -20.30 0.57 5.32
CA ASP A 157 -21.52 -0.05 4.79
C ASP A 157 -21.74 0.27 3.30
N VAL A 158 -20.65 0.11 2.52
CA VAL A 158 -20.62 0.38 1.08
C VAL A 158 -20.35 -0.93 0.34
N GLU A 159 -21.20 -1.26 -0.64
CA GLU A 159 -21.06 -2.46 -1.46
C GLU A 159 -19.92 -2.33 -2.46
N ILE A 160 -19.33 -3.47 -2.86
CA ILE A 160 -18.19 -3.52 -3.78
C ILE A 160 -18.57 -4.23 -5.08
N VAL A 161 -18.42 -3.54 -6.19
CA VAL A 161 -18.44 -4.12 -7.55
C VAL A 161 -17.01 -4.49 -7.92
N LYS A 162 -16.78 -5.74 -8.31
CA LYS A 162 -15.46 -6.26 -8.67
C LYS A 162 -15.34 -6.43 -10.17
N VAL A 163 -14.37 -5.76 -10.78
CA VAL A 163 -13.96 -5.96 -12.18
C VAL A 163 -12.50 -6.41 -12.17
N PRO A 164 -12.23 -7.73 -12.25
CA PRO A 164 -10.87 -8.24 -12.10
C PRO A 164 -9.91 -7.70 -13.15
N LEU A 165 -8.64 -7.58 -12.77
CA LEU A 165 -7.53 -7.33 -13.69
C LEU A 165 -7.35 -8.52 -14.65
N ASP A 166 -6.77 -8.29 -15.81
CA ASP A 166 -6.52 -9.33 -16.81
C ASP A 166 -5.30 -10.17 -16.44
N VAL A 167 -5.52 -11.32 -15.82
CA VAL A 167 -4.47 -12.27 -15.41
C VAL A 167 -3.66 -12.77 -16.62
N THR A 168 -4.31 -12.93 -17.78
CA THR A 168 -3.65 -13.44 -19.00
C THR A 168 -2.76 -12.40 -19.66
N ASN A 169 -2.95 -11.14 -19.33
CA ASN A 169 -2.23 -10.00 -19.88
C ASN A 169 -1.53 -9.21 -18.75
N GLY A 170 -0.76 -9.90 -17.89
CA GLY A 170 0.08 -9.26 -16.88
C GLY A 170 -0.65 -8.40 -15.84
N PHE A 171 -1.89 -8.74 -15.50
CA PHE A 171 -2.73 -7.98 -14.57
C PHE A 171 -2.96 -6.52 -15.00
N HIS A 172 -3.11 -6.28 -16.30
CA HIS A 172 -3.51 -4.96 -16.78
C HIS A 172 -5.00 -4.69 -16.51
N LEU A 173 -5.34 -3.41 -16.43
CA LEU A 173 -6.72 -2.96 -16.32
C LEU A 173 -7.52 -3.39 -17.57
N GLN A 174 -8.80 -3.69 -17.40
CA GLN A 174 -9.75 -3.97 -18.47
C GLN A 174 -10.73 -2.77 -18.58
N PRO A 175 -10.31 -1.64 -19.17
CA PRO A 175 -11.09 -0.40 -19.12
C PRO A 175 -12.46 -0.52 -19.75
N GLU A 176 -12.63 -1.37 -20.76
CA GLU A 176 -13.92 -1.62 -21.41
C GLU A 176 -14.91 -2.27 -20.44
N LYS A 177 -14.46 -3.26 -19.63
CA LYS A 177 -15.30 -3.90 -18.61
C LYS A 177 -15.58 -2.98 -17.42
N VAL A 178 -14.60 -2.14 -17.04
CA VAL A 178 -14.80 -1.11 -16.03
C VAL A 178 -15.89 -0.14 -16.49
N ASN A 179 -15.79 0.37 -17.71
CA ASN A 179 -16.76 1.30 -18.28
C ASN A 179 -18.15 0.67 -18.46
N GLU A 180 -18.23 -0.62 -18.80
CA GLU A 180 -19.50 -1.35 -18.84
C GLU A 180 -20.16 -1.38 -17.44
N ALA A 181 -19.41 -1.72 -16.38
CA ALA A 181 -19.93 -1.72 -15.02
C ALA A 181 -20.39 -0.31 -14.59
N LEU A 182 -19.61 0.72 -14.88
CA LEU A 182 -19.94 2.12 -14.58
C LEU A 182 -21.16 2.63 -15.36
N SER A 183 -21.39 2.10 -16.56
CA SER A 183 -22.57 2.45 -17.38
C SER A 183 -23.85 1.78 -16.88
N THR A 184 -23.75 0.60 -16.28
CA THR A 184 -24.91 -0.22 -15.89
C THR A 184 -25.36 0.02 -14.47
N ASP A 185 -24.47 0.54 -13.59
CA ASP A 185 -24.78 0.77 -12.17
C ASP A 185 -24.41 2.20 -11.73
N ALA A 186 -25.39 3.09 -11.74
CA ALA A 186 -25.25 4.49 -11.32
C ALA A 186 -25.00 4.65 -9.80
N SER A 187 -25.12 3.58 -9.02
CA SER A 187 -24.80 3.61 -7.57
C SER A 187 -23.30 3.53 -7.32
N ILE A 188 -22.47 3.18 -8.31
CA ILE A 188 -21.02 3.21 -8.19
C ILE A 188 -20.55 4.67 -8.17
N LYS A 189 -19.92 5.09 -7.07
CA LYS A 189 -19.44 6.48 -6.86
C LYS A 189 -17.93 6.62 -6.95
N LEU A 190 -17.18 5.56 -6.63
CA LEU A 190 -15.72 5.55 -6.65
C LEU A 190 -15.24 4.33 -7.43
N ALA A 191 -14.22 4.52 -8.27
CA ALA A 191 -13.49 3.42 -8.94
C ALA A 191 -12.02 3.46 -8.50
N TYR A 192 -11.58 2.44 -7.74
CA TYR A 192 -10.22 2.33 -7.23
C TYR A 192 -9.32 1.55 -8.18
N ILE A 193 -8.21 2.15 -8.57
CA ILE A 193 -7.16 1.58 -9.43
C ILE A 193 -5.83 1.68 -8.68
N CYS A 194 -5.24 0.56 -8.28
CA CYS A 194 -3.92 0.53 -7.62
C CYS A 194 -2.82 0.46 -8.69
N SER A 195 -1.92 1.45 -8.73
CA SER A 195 -0.88 1.57 -9.77
C SER A 195 0.37 2.30 -9.24
N PRO A 196 1.49 1.60 -9.03
CA PRO A 196 1.68 0.15 -9.16
C PRO A 196 0.84 -0.67 -8.21
N GLY A 197 0.32 -1.81 -8.71
CA GLY A 197 -0.64 -2.65 -7.99
C GLY A 197 -0.05 -3.39 -6.78
N ASN A 198 -0.86 -3.64 -5.78
CA ASN A 198 -0.54 -4.56 -4.69
C ASN A 198 -1.60 -5.68 -4.70
N PRO A 199 -1.22 -6.96 -4.95
CA PRO A 199 0.13 -7.53 -4.86
C PRO A 199 0.90 -7.64 -6.19
N THR A 200 0.43 -7.10 -7.28
CA THR A 200 0.90 -7.39 -8.63
C THR A 200 2.17 -6.62 -9.05
N ALA A 201 2.57 -5.58 -8.32
CA ALA A 201 3.69 -4.68 -8.67
C ALA A 201 3.63 -4.13 -10.11
N ASN A 202 2.45 -4.14 -10.74
CA ASN A 202 2.25 -3.74 -12.12
C ASN A 202 1.83 -2.28 -12.22
N LEU A 203 2.56 -1.49 -12.99
CA LEU A 203 2.17 -0.14 -13.36
C LEU A 203 1.05 -0.21 -14.43
N ILE A 204 -0.13 0.27 -14.10
CA ILE A 204 -1.27 0.31 -15.02
C ILE A 204 -0.99 1.34 -16.12
N ARG A 205 -1.31 0.98 -17.36
CA ARG A 205 -1.12 1.87 -18.51
C ARG A 205 -1.95 3.14 -18.38
N LYS A 206 -1.32 4.29 -18.58
CA LYS A 206 -1.96 5.61 -18.50
C LYS A 206 -3.19 5.72 -19.41
N ASP A 207 -3.10 5.15 -20.62
CA ASP A 207 -4.20 5.19 -21.58
C ASP A 207 -5.42 4.39 -21.12
N ASP A 208 -5.23 3.32 -20.36
CA ASP A 208 -6.34 2.56 -19.79
C ASP A 208 -7.02 3.33 -18.66
N ILE A 209 -6.26 4.04 -17.83
CA ILE A 209 -6.82 4.95 -16.81
C ILE A 209 -7.56 6.11 -17.47
N ARG A 210 -6.99 6.68 -18.55
CA ARG A 210 -7.62 7.75 -19.33
C ARG A 210 -8.98 7.35 -19.88
N LYS A 211 -9.10 6.13 -20.45
CA LYS A 211 -10.39 5.61 -20.95
C LYS A 211 -11.47 5.55 -19.87
N VAL A 212 -11.10 5.28 -18.61
CA VAL A 212 -12.05 5.30 -17.48
C VAL A 212 -12.42 6.73 -17.12
N LEU A 213 -11.46 7.67 -17.10
CA LEU A 213 -11.71 9.09 -16.85
C LEU A 213 -12.59 9.73 -17.93
N GLU A 214 -12.47 9.28 -19.19
CA GLU A 214 -13.25 9.74 -20.34
C GLU A 214 -14.64 9.09 -20.43
N HIS A 215 -15.11 8.38 -19.40
CA HIS A 215 -16.42 7.74 -19.41
C HIS A 215 -17.53 8.77 -19.69
N PRO A 216 -18.40 8.56 -20.72
CA PRO A 216 -19.24 9.63 -21.25
C PRO A 216 -20.41 10.05 -20.36
N THR A 217 -20.86 9.18 -19.45
CA THR A 217 -22.09 9.41 -18.66
C THR A 217 -21.95 9.13 -17.17
N TRP A 218 -20.90 8.44 -16.73
CA TRP A 218 -20.72 8.14 -15.31
C TRP A 218 -20.29 9.39 -14.53
N ASN A 219 -21.02 9.69 -13.47
CA ASN A 219 -20.75 10.79 -12.56
C ASN A 219 -20.17 10.24 -11.25
N GLY A 220 -18.89 9.96 -11.24
CA GLY A 220 -18.16 9.43 -10.10
C GLY A 220 -16.69 9.82 -10.14
N VAL A 221 -15.92 9.34 -9.17
CA VAL A 221 -14.52 9.68 -8.95
C VAL A 221 -13.62 8.48 -9.22
N VAL A 222 -12.61 8.67 -10.07
CA VAL A 222 -11.53 7.70 -10.26
C VAL A 222 -10.45 7.96 -9.22
N VAL A 223 -10.09 6.93 -8.46
CA VAL A 223 -9.05 6.98 -7.43
C VAL A 223 -7.88 6.12 -7.88
N VAL A 224 -6.74 6.73 -8.15
CA VAL A 224 -5.49 6.04 -8.48
C VAL A 224 -4.60 6.00 -7.25
N ASP A 225 -4.33 4.81 -6.75
CA ASP A 225 -3.47 4.61 -5.58
C ASP A 225 -2.03 4.38 -6.05
N GLU A 226 -1.21 5.39 -5.87
CA GLU A 226 0.20 5.46 -6.26
C GLU A 226 1.15 5.22 -5.07
N ALA A 227 0.78 4.37 -4.12
CA ALA A 227 1.63 4.13 -2.94
C ALA A 227 3.06 3.66 -3.28
N TYR A 228 3.27 3.06 -4.44
CA TYR A 228 4.56 2.52 -4.89
C TYR A 228 5.18 3.29 -6.08
N ILE A 229 4.62 4.41 -6.48
CA ILE A 229 4.98 5.12 -7.72
C ILE A 229 6.44 5.53 -7.80
N ASP A 230 7.08 5.80 -6.66
CA ASP A 230 8.48 6.22 -6.62
C ASP A 230 9.48 5.08 -6.96
N PHE A 231 9.01 3.83 -7.09
CA PHE A 231 9.79 2.69 -7.60
C PHE A 231 9.64 2.48 -9.11
N ALA A 232 8.66 3.10 -9.73
CA ALA A 232 8.43 3.08 -11.17
C ALA A 232 9.36 4.07 -11.90
N GLU A 233 9.27 4.07 -13.22
CA GLU A 233 10.00 5.02 -14.07
C GLU A 233 9.60 6.47 -13.76
N GLU A 234 10.56 7.38 -13.84
CA GLU A 234 10.33 8.80 -13.64
C GLU A 234 9.27 9.33 -14.62
N GLY A 235 8.41 10.23 -14.15
CA GLY A 235 7.27 10.72 -14.94
C GLY A 235 6.08 9.75 -15.01
N SER A 236 6.07 8.64 -14.26
CA SER A 236 4.94 7.71 -14.23
C SER A 236 3.75 8.21 -13.39
N SER A 237 3.97 9.08 -12.41
CA SER A 237 2.91 9.61 -11.55
C SER A 237 1.86 10.41 -12.34
N LEU A 238 0.60 10.18 -12.00
CA LEU A 238 -0.54 10.93 -12.55
C LEU A 238 -0.99 12.11 -11.67
N ALA A 239 -0.20 12.46 -10.64
CA ALA A 239 -0.57 13.54 -9.73
C ALA A 239 -0.89 14.86 -10.45
N GLU A 240 -0.15 15.21 -11.50
CA GLU A 240 -0.40 16.43 -12.31
C GLU A 240 -1.74 16.37 -13.07
N TRP A 241 -2.25 15.19 -13.40
CA TRP A 241 -3.51 15.02 -14.14
C TRP A 241 -4.73 15.54 -13.38
N VAL A 242 -4.65 15.70 -12.06
CA VAL A 242 -5.76 16.25 -11.26
C VAL A 242 -6.07 17.72 -11.60
N THR A 243 -5.14 18.41 -12.26
CA THR A 243 -5.36 19.76 -12.79
C THR A 243 -6.14 19.79 -14.11
N GLU A 244 -6.25 18.62 -14.78
CA GLU A 244 -6.99 18.43 -16.03
C GLU A 244 -8.31 17.68 -15.80
N TRP A 245 -8.31 16.72 -14.87
CA TRP A 245 -9.43 15.83 -14.60
C TRP A 245 -10.04 16.15 -13.23
N PRO A 246 -11.20 16.84 -13.17
CA PRO A 246 -11.80 17.28 -11.91
C PRO A 246 -12.29 16.14 -11.02
N ASN A 247 -12.50 14.96 -11.61
CA ASN A 247 -12.96 13.74 -10.92
C ASN A 247 -11.83 12.72 -10.68
N LEU A 248 -10.57 13.13 -10.76
CA LEU A 248 -9.42 12.29 -10.43
C LEU A 248 -8.92 12.57 -9.02
N VAL A 249 -8.62 11.51 -8.29
CA VAL A 249 -7.88 11.53 -7.03
C VAL A 249 -6.64 10.64 -7.19
N VAL A 250 -5.47 11.14 -6.87
CA VAL A 250 -4.22 10.38 -6.86
C VAL A 250 -3.68 10.32 -5.43
N MET A 251 -3.62 9.12 -4.85
CA MET A 251 -3.14 8.93 -3.48
C MET A 251 -1.69 8.49 -3.46
N GLN A 252 -0.91 9.03 -2.52
CA GLN A 252 0.49 8.67 -2.30
C GLN A 252 0.81 8.62 -0.81
N THR A 253 1.95 8.02 -0.45
CA THR A 253 2.38 7.85 0.95
C THR A 253 3.88 7.94 1.10
N LEU A 254 4.36 8.42 2.24
CA LEU A 254 5.77 8.34 2.61
C LEU A 254 6.17 6.97 3.21
N SER A 255 5.22 6.05 3.35
CA SER A 255 5.45 4.76 4.02
C SER A 255 6.39 3.82 3.25
N LYS A 256 6.52 3.96 1.92
CA LYS A 256 7.21 2.99 1.05
C LYS A 256 8.58 3.48 0.62
N ALA A 257 8.72 4.18 -0.49
CA ALA A 257 10.02 4.63 -0.99
C ALA A 257 10.77 5.53 -0.01
N PHE A 258 10.06 6.39 0.70
CA PHE A 258 10.65 7.27 1.71
C PHE A 258 11.02 6.57 3.03
N GLY A 259 10.62 5.31 3.25
CA GLY A 259 10.95 4.55 4.46
C GLY A 259 10.36 5.13 5.76
N LEU A 260 9.28 5.89 5.68
CA LEU A 260 8.67 6.60 6.80
C LEU A 260 7.30 6.02 7.19
N ALA A 261 7.15 4.69 7.15
CA ALA A 261 5.91 4.02 7.51
C ALA A 261 5.44 4.37 8.94
N GLY A 262 6.38 4.55 9.88
CA GLY A 262 6.10 4.82 11.28
C GLY A 262 5.49 6.20 11.57
N ILE A 263 5.70 7.21 10.69
CA ILE A 263 5.13 8.55 10.91
C ILE A 263 3.67 8.66 10.47
N ARG A 264 3.12 7.64 9.79
CA ARG A 264 1.73 7.58 9.35
C ARG A 264 1.29 8.79 8.55
N LEU A 265 1.94 9.07 7.41
CA LEU A 265 1.56 10.18 6.53
C LEU A 265 1.25 9.69 5.11
N GLY A 266 0.09 10.10 4.60
CA GLY A 266 -0.32 9.95 3.22
C GLY A 266 -0.95 11.23 2.69
N VAL A 267 -1.03 11.34 1.38
CA VAL A 267 -1.59 12.50 0.70
C VAL A 267 -2.52 12.06 -0.43
N ALA A 268 -3.51 12.90 -0.74
CA ALA A 268 -4.31 12.79 -1.94
C ALA A 268 -4.22 14.10 -2.72
N TYR A 269 -3.83 14.01 -3.99
CA TYR A 269 -3.92 15.08 -4.97
C TYR A 269 -5.27 14.98 -5.67
N THR A 270 -5.96 16.09 -5.87
CA THR A 270 -7.26 16.11 -6.54
C THR A 270 -7.64 17.53 -6.94
N SER A 271 -8.84 17.72 -7.52
CA SER A 271 -9.37 19.06 -7.76
C SER A 271 -9.58 19.83 -6.44
N PRO A 272 -9.48 21.15 -6.44
CA PRO A 272 -9.68 21.98 -5.24
C PRO A 272 -11.03 21.72 -4.56
N GLU A 273 -12.07 21.42 -5.33
CA GLU A 273 -13.42 21.15 -4.84
C GLU A 273 -13.45 19.86 -4.02
N ILE A 274 -12.86 18.77 -4.53
CA ILE A 274 -12.78 17.49 -3.79
C ILE A 274 -11.84 17.65 -2.59
N ALA A 275 -10.67 18.28 -2.76
CA ALA A 275 -9.74 18.53 -1.67
C ALA A 275 -10.40 19.28 -0.51
N ARG A 276 -11.22 20.30 -0.81
CA ARG A 276 -11.98 21.04 0.19
C ARG A 276 -12.93 20.14 0.97
N LEU A 277 -13.64 19.22 0.31
CA LEU A 277 -14.55 18.29 0.97
C LEU A 277 -13.78 17.34 1.90
N LEU A 278 -12.68 16.75 1.43
CA LEU A 278 -11.85 15.85 2.24
C LEU A 278 -11.26 16.58 3.46
N ASN A 279 -10.76 17.81 3.27
CA ASN A 279 -10.25 18.63 4.37
C ASN A 279 -11.35 19.05 5.36
N SER A 280 -12.61 19.07 4.95
CA SER A 280 -13.75 19.35 5.85
C SER A 280 -14.16 18.13 6.68
N LEU A 281 -13.88 16.91 6.20
CA LEU A 281 -14.23 15.65 6.87
C LEU A 281 -13.18 15.16 7.87
N LYS A 282 -11.91 15.55 7.69
CA LYS A 282 -10.83 15.09 8.56
C LYS A 282 -11.00 15.56 9.99
N ALA A 283 -10.47 14.80 10.95
CA ALA A 283 -10.38 15.26 12.33
C ALA A 283 -9.55 16.56 12.41
N PRO A 284 -9.93 17.53 13.25
CA PRO A 284 -9.11 18.71 13.49
C PRO A 284 -7.70 18.30 13.93
N TYR A 285 -6.69 18.96 13.37
CA TYR A 285 -5.28 18.70 13.74
C TYR A 285 -4.83 17.25 13.56
N ASN A 286 -5.33 16.56 12.52
CA ASN A 286 -5.07 15.14 12.27
C ASN A 286 -3.59 14.78 12.09
N ILE A 287 -2.74 15.71 11.67
CA ILE A 287 -1.30 15.50 11.49
C ILE A 287 -0.53 16.14 12.64
N SER A 288 0.22 15.35 13.39
CA SER A 288 1.00 15.83 14.52
C SER A 288 2.18 16.70 14.09
N SER A 289 2.65 17.59 14.96
CA SER A 289 3.83 18.43 14.70
C SER A 289 5.08 17.59 14.40
N PRO A 290 5.41 16.50 15.13
CA PRO A 290 6.52 15.62 14.79
C PRO A 290 6.38 14.97 13.42
N THR A 291 5.20 14.48 13.07
CA THR A 291 4.92 13.90 11.73
C THR A 291 5.16 14.94 10.64
N SER A 292 4.64 16.16 10.82
CA SER A 292 4.80 17.25 9.84
C SER A 292 6.27 17.64 9.68
N ALA A 293 7.00 17.78 10.77
CA ALA A 293 8.44 18.12 10.74
C ALA A 293 9.27 17.06 10.02
N LEU A 294 9.07 15.76 10.33
CA LEU A 294 9.78 14.67 9.67
C LEU A 294 9.44 14.54 8.19
N ALA A 295 8.16 14.72 7.85
CA ALA A 295 7.72 14.70 6.45
C ALA A 295 8.31 15.87 5.65
N SER A 296 8.32 17.08 6.22
CA SER A 296 8.93 18.25 5.60
C SER A 296 10.43 18.04 5.40
N ALA A 297 11.12 17.48 6.40
CA ALA A 297 12.53 17.11 6.29
C ALA A 297 12.78 16.15 5.13
N ALA A 298 12.00 15.09 5.04
CA ALA A 298 12.17 14.07 3.99
C ALA A 298 12.07 14.64 2.56
N LEU A 299 11.33 15.73 2.39
CA LEU A 299 11.13 16.39 1.10
C LEU A 299 12.18 17.46 0.78
N THR A 300 13.19 17.66 1.61
CA THR A 300 14.32 18.54 1.30
C THR A 300 15.31 17.87 0.34
N ALA A 301 16.05 18.65 -0.42
CA ALA A 301 16.98 18.14 -1.43
C ALA A 301 18.02 17.11 -0.89
N PRO A 302 18.67 17.32 0.28
CA PRO A 302 19.59 16.32 0.84
C PRO A 302 18.91 14.98 1.15
N ASN A 303 17.73 15.01 1.78
CA ASN A 303 17.00 13.80 2.16
C ASN A 303 16.38 13.09 0.94
N MET A 304 15.95 13.84 -0.05
CA MET A 304 15.55 13.28 -1.36
C MET A 304 16.69 12.52 -2.04
N THR A 305 17.95 12.96 -1.86
CA THR A 305 19.11 12.23 -2.36
C THR A 305 19.29 10.90 -1.63
N VAL A 306 19.12 10.87 -0.32
CA VAL A 306 19.16 9.63 0.49
C VAL A 306 18.06 8.66 0.03
N MET A 307 16.83 9.15 -0.10
CA MET A 307 15.70 8.35 -0.57
C MET A 307 15.98 7.72 -1.93
N ARG A 308 16.49 8.51 -2.88
CA ARG A 308 16.85 8.00 -4.22
C ARG A 308 17.93 6.93 -4.16
N CYS A 309 18.97 7.11 -3.34
CA CYS A 309 20.01 6.12 -3.13
C CYS A 309 19.44 4.79 -2.58
N TYR A 310 18.55 4.85 -1.59
CA TYR A 310 17.89 3.65 -1.06
C TYR A 310 16.97 2.99 -2.10
N ARG A 311 16.23 3.78 -2.87
CA ARG A 311 15.42 3.27 -3.99
C ARG A 311 16.29 2.52 -5.00
N GLU A 312 17.43 3.07 -5.39
CA GLU A 312 18.37 2.43 -6.34
C GLU A 312 18.90 1.11 -5.79
N GLN A 313 19.24 1.04 -4.50
CA GLN A 313 19.67 -0.19 -3.85
C GLN A 313 18.54 -1.24 -3.84
N ILE A 314 17.30 -0.84 -3.52
CA ILE A 314 16.13 -1.73 -3.59
C ILE A 314 15.93 -2.25 -5.02
N VAL A 315 16.00 -1.39 -6.03
CA VAL A 315 15.87 -1.78 -7.44
C VAL A 315 16.98 -2.78 -7.82
N ALA A 316 18.21 -2.54 -7.41
CA ALA A 316 19.33 -3.47 -7.67
C ALA A 316 19.09 -4.86 -7.03
N GLN A 317 18.58 -4.92 -5.80
CA GLN A 317 18.23 -6.18 -5.14
C GLN A 317 17.00 -6.84 -5.77
N ARG A 318 16.01 -6.08 -6.22
CA ARG A 318 14.88 -6.59 -7.00
C ARG A 318 15.35 -7.27 -8.28
N ASP A 319 16.25 -6.63 -9.01
CA ASP A 319 16.83 -7.19 -10.24
C ASP A 319 17.67 -8.44 -9.95
N ARG A 320 18.33 -8.49 -8.79
CA ARG A 320 19.00 -9.69 -8.31
C ARG A 320 18.01 -10.83 -8.06
N LEU A 321 16.90 -10.57 -7.37
CA LEU A 321 15.85 -11.57 -7.16
C LEU A 321 15.27 -12.09 -8.48
N LEU A 322 15.03 -11.23 -9.45
CA LEU A 322 14.55 -11.61 -10.79
C LEU A 322 15.52 -12.55 -11.52
N ARG A 323 16.83 -12.43 -11.28
CA ARG A 323 17.84 -13.32 -11.87
C ARG A 323 18.04 -14.62 -11.11
N GLU A 324 18.00 -14.59 -9.77
CA GLU A 324 18.39 -15.73 -8.92
C GLU A 324 17.23 -16.65 -8.55
N LEU A 325 16.00 -16.10 -8.36
CA LEU A 325 14.83 -16.91 -8.00
C LEU A 325 14.49 -18.00 -9.03
N PRO A 326 14.53 -17.75 -10.35
CA PRO A 326 14.25 -18.78 -11.35
C PRO A 326 15.23 -19.96 -11.31
N GLN A 327 16.38 -19.80 -10.67
CA GLN A 327 17.39 -20.86 -10.52
C GLN A 327 17.09 -21.81 -9.35
N ILE A 328 16.06 -21.50 -8.53
CA ILE A 328 15.65 -22.33 -7.39
C ILE A 328 14.57 -23.30 -7.84
N PRO A 329 14.79 -24.64 -7.76
CA PRO A 329 13.76 -25.62 -8.09
C PRO A 329 12.54 -25.46 -7.19
N GLY A 330 11.35 -25.33 -7.80
CA GLY A 330 10.09 -25.08 -7.09
C GLY A 330 9.64 -23.61 -7.13
N VAL A 331 10.46 -22.71 -7.67
CA VAL A 331 10.05 -21.35 -8.00
C VAL A 331 9.50 -21.35 -9.43
N GLY A 332 8.31 -20.76 -9.61
CA GLY A 332 7.62 -20.62 -10.89
C GLY A 332 7.80 -19.25 -11.51
N ARG A 333 6.75 -18.75 -12.16
CA ARG A 333 6.75 -17.46 -12.86
C ARG A 333 6.70 -16.30 -11.88
N PHE A 334 7.18 -15.15 -12.32
CA PHE A 334 6.80 -13.87 -11.74
C PHE A 334 5.47 -13.43 -12.34
N LEU A 335 4.55 -12.96 -11.51
CA LEU A 335 3.25 -12.48 -11.93
C LEU A 335 3.19 -10.96 -11.78
N GLY A 336 2.50 -10.30 -12.73
CA GLY A 336 2.40 -8.85 -12.76
C GLY A 336 3.66 -8.16 -13.28
N GLY A 337 4.02 -7.04 -12.63
CA GLY A 337 5.17 -6.19 -13.01
C GLY A 337 6.31 -6.20 -12.00
N SER A 338 7.17 -5.20 -12.13
CA SER A 338 8.29 -4.95 -11.23
C SER A 338 8.43 -3.47 -10.86
N ASP A 339 7.32 -2.74 -10.80
CA ASP A 339 7.30 -1.29 -10.57
C ASP A 339 7.09 -0.93 -9.09
N ALA A 340 7.34 -1.88 -8.18
CA ALA A 340 7.24 -1.71 -6.73
C ALA A 340 8.49 -2.27 -6.02
N ASN A 341 8.52 -2.17 -4.69
CA ASN A 341 9.56 -2.75 -3.85
C ASN A 341 9.25 -4.20 -3.42
N PHE A 342 8.52 -4.94 -4.23
CA PHE A 342 8.22 -6.35 -4.01
C PHE A 342 7.98 -7.07 -5.33
N LEU A 343 7.98 -8.39 -5.28
CA LEU A 343 7.68 -9.28 -6.41
C LEU A 343 6.57 -10.25 -5.99
N LEU A 344 5.72 -10.63 -6.95
CA LEU A 344 4.73 -11.69 -6.82
C LEU A 344 5.23 -12.93 -7.56
N VAL A 345 5.44 -14.03 -6.84
CA VAL A 345 6.17 -15.20 -7.33
C VAL A 345 5.37 -16.47 -7.09
N GLU A 346 5.20 -17.31 -8.12
CA GLU A 346 4.59 -18.63 -8.00
C GLU A 346 5.53 -19.63 -7.31
N ILE A 347 4.96 -20.45 -6.45
CA ILE A 347 5.61 -21.61 -5.84
C ILE A 347 4.96 -22.87 -6.41
N LEU A 348 5.78 -23.80 -6.87
CA LEU A 348 5.36 -24.98 -7.61
C LEU A 348 5.39 -26.24 -6.73
N ASP A 349 4.43 -27.14 -6.98
CA ASP A 349 4.42 -28.50 -6.43
C ASP A 349 5.51 -29.39 -7.06
N ALA A 350 5.51 -30.66 -6.70
CA ALA A 350 6.47 -31.64 -7.24
C ALA A 350 6.26 -31.89 -8.75
N GLU A 351 5.04 -31.70 -9.23
CA GLU A 351 4.64 -31.84 -10.64
C GLU A 351 4.91 -30.58 -11.48
N GLY A 352 5.43 -29.49 -10.85
CA GLY A 352 5.74 -28.24 -11.52
C GLY A 352 4.54 -27.32 -11.78
N ARG A 353 3.45 -27.48 -11.01
CA ARG A 353 2.25 -26.64 -11.10
C ARG A 353 2.18 -25.65 -9.93
N PRO A 354 1.66 -24.42 -10.12
CA PRO A 354 1.38 -23.51 -9.01
C PRO A 354 0.52 -24.19 -7.95
N SER A 355 0.88 -24.06 -6.67
CA SER A 355 0.19 -24.78 -5.58
C SER A 355 0.09 -23.95 -4.32
N ASN A 356 -1.16 -23.68 -3.89
CA ASN A 356 -1.44 -23.00 -2.63
C ASN A 356 -0.93 -23.79 -1.43
N VAL A 357 -1.00 -25.13 -1.48
CA VAL A 357 -0.51 -25.99 -0.39
C VAL A 357 1.01 -25.83 -0.23
N THR A 358 1.75 -25.88 -1.33
CA THR A 358 3.20 -25.72 -1.30
C THR A 358 3.61 -24.31 -0.91
N ALA A 359 2.92 -23.30 -1.44
CA ALA A 359 3.20 -21.88 -1.13
C ALA A 359 2.91 -21.56 0.34
N LEU A 360 1.81 -22.05 0.90
CA LEU A 360 1.48 -21.86 2.32
C LEU A 360 2.50 -22.58 3.21
N ALA A 361 2.82 -23.84 2.94
CA ALA A 361 3.85 -24.58 3.68
C ALA A 361 5.23 -23.90 3.59
N THR A 362 5.57 -23.32 2.43
CA THR A 362 6.79 -22.54 2.25
C THR A 362 6.78 -21.29 3.12
N TYR A 363 5.68 -20.54 3.11
CA TYR A 363 5.48 -19.34 3.93
C TYR A 363 5.64 -19.65 5.42
N GLU A 364 4.95 -20.67 5.93
CA GLU A 364 5.00 -21.07 7.33
C GLU A 364 6.40 -21.57 7.74
N ALA A 365 7.02 -22.43 6.93
CA ALA A 365 8.36 -22.93 7.22
C ALA A 365 9.43 -21.80 7.20
N MET A 366 9.31 -20.83 6.30
CA MET A 366 10.19 -19.66 6.26
C MET A 366 10.03 -18.81 7.52
N ALA A 367 8.79 -18.50 7.92
CA ALA A 367 8.51 -17.66 9.08
C ALA A 367 8.86 -18.35 10.41
N GLU A 368 8.38 -19.59 10.62
CA GLU A 368 8.50 -20.27 11.92
C GLU A 368 9.91 -20.84 12.18
N LYS A 369 10.56 -21.35 11.12
CA LYS A 369 11.80 -22.14 11.29
C LYS A 369 13.05 -21.43 10.79
N ARG A 370 12.91 -20.37 9.97
CA ARG A 370 14.03 -19.73 9.30
C ARG A 370 14.14 -18.23 9.60
N GLY A 371 13.18 -17.66 10.33
CA GLY A 371 13.16 -16.25 10.68
C GLY A 371 13.15 -15.33 9.44
N VAL A 372 12.39 -15.73 8.41
CA VAL A 372 12.17 -14.91 7.21
C VAL A 372 10.68 -14.85 6.91
N VAL A 373 10.09 -13.69 7.05
CA VAL A 373 8.64 -13.48 6.91
C VAL A 373 8.35 -12.84 5.55
N VAL A 374 7.64 -13.55 4.68
CA VAL A 374 7.09 -13.05 3.41
C VAL A 374 5.56 -12.95 3.52
N ARG A 375 4.82 -12.84 2.42
CA ARG A 375 3.36 -12.81 2.48
C ARG A 375 2.72 -13.81 1.51
N PHE A 376 1.91 -14.74 2.02
CA PHE A 376 1.11 -15.63 1.20
C PHE A 376 -0.03 -14.85 0.51
N ARG A 377 -0.23 -15.08 -0.80
CA ARG A 377 -1.24 -14.41 -1.64
C ARG A 377 -2.09 -15.37 -2.47
N GLY A 378 -1.95 -16.66 -2.25
CA GLY A 378 -2.61 -17.70 -3.03
C GLY A 378 -4.14 -17.70 -2.99
N LYS A 379 -4.77 -16.96 -2.07
CA LYS A 379 -6.23 -16.82 -1.98
C LYS A 379 -6.78 -15.67 -2.86
N GLU A 380 -5.92 -14.83 -3.42
CA GLU A 380 -6.35 -13.71 -4.25
C GLU A 380 -6.57 -14.15 -5.71
N TYR A 381 -7.44 -13.42 -6.41
CA TYR A 381 -7.79 -13.71 -7.79
C TYR A 381 -6.55 -13.78 -8.71
N GLY A 382 -6.37 -14.90 -9.37
CA GLY A 382 -5.26 -15.13 -10.29
C GLY A 382 -3.89 -15.30 -9.64
N CYS A 383 -3.81 -15.46 -8.30
CA CYS A 383 -2.55 -15.56 -7.55
C CYS A 383 -2.34 -16.98 -6.97
N GLU A 384 -2.87 -18.02 -7.59
CA GLU A 384 -2.68 -19.40 -7.10
C GLU A 384 -1.19 -19.73 -6.92
N GLY A 385 -0.84 -20.29 -5.76
CA GLY A 385 0.53 -20.65 -5.43
C GLY A 385 1.46 -19.46 -5.18
N CYS A 386 0.96 -18.24 -5.00
CA CYS A 386 1.80 -17.06 -4.95
C CYS A 386 2.25 -16.64 -3.56
N LEU A 387 3.52 -16.23 -3.49
CA LEU A 387 4.08 -15.43 -2.40
C LEU A 387 4.39 -14.02 -2.91
N ARG A 388 4.04 -13.00 -2.12
CA ARG A 388 4.56 -11.65 -2.32
C ARG A 388 5.80 -11.49 -1.44
N ILE A 389 6.92 -11.11 -2.06
CA ILE A 389 8.24 -11.00 -1.44
C ILE A 389 8.67 -9.54 -1.50
N THR A 390 8.71 -8.86 -0.36
CA THR A 390 9.29 -7.52 -0.25
C THR A 390 10.79 -7.59 -0.51
N VAL A 391 11.33 -6.60 -1.20
CA VAL A 391 12.77 -6.52 -1.49
C VAL A 391 13.49 -5.96 -0.28
N GLY A 392 14.36 -6.77 0.32
CA GLY A 392 15.20 -6.41 1.46
C GLY A 392 16.53 -5.79 1.06
N THR A 393 17.39 -5.59 2.06
CA THR A 393 18.81 -5.27 1.87
C THR A 393 19.56 -6.43 1.21
N GLU A 394 20.79 -6.21 0.75
CA GLU A 394 21.63 -7.26 0.17
C GLU A 394 21.79 -8.47 1.09
N ALA A 395 22.00 -8.24 2.39
CA ALA A 395 22.12 -9.29 3.39
C ALA A 395 20.81 -10.06 3.57
N GLU A 396 19.68 -9.37 3.64
CA GLU A 396 18.35 -9.96 3.80
C GLU A 396 17.95 -10.77 2.56
N VAL A 397 18.20 -10.24 1.36
CA VAL A 397 17.97 -10.97 0.10
C VAL A 397 18.84 -12.23 0.02
N THR A 398 20.11 -12.16 0.45
CA THR A 398 21.00 -13.32 0.49
C THR A 398 20.47 -14.39 1.44
N LYS A 399 20.09 -14.02 2.66
CA LYS A 399 19.46 -14.93 3.65
C LYS A 399 18.18 -15.53 3.09
N PHE A 400 17.30 -14.70 2.54
CA PHE A 400 16.03 -15.13 1.94
C PHE A 400 16.23 -16.19 0.85
N LEU A 401 17.12 -15.95 -0.11
CA LEU A 401 17.40 -16.90 -1.21
C LEU A 401 17.97 -18.22 -0.70
N GLN A 402 18.85 -18.19 0.30
CA GLN A 402 19.44 -19.38 0.92
C GLN A 402 18.34 -20.19 1.64
N GLU A 403 17.53 -19.54 2.44
CA GLU A 403 16.49 -20.23 3.23
C GLU A 403 15.36 -20.75 2.35
N LEU A 404 14.95 -20.00 1.33
CA LEU A 404 13.94 -20.44 0.36
C LEU A 404 14.42 -21.71 -0.37
N ARG A 405 15.68 -21.74 -0.81
CA ARG A 405 16.28 -22.94 -1.45
C ARG A 405 16.23 -24.14 -0.51
N THR A 406 16.57 -23.95 0.75
CA THR A 406 16.57 -25.01 1.77
C THR A 406 15.15 -25.55 2.03
N VAL A 407 14.18 -24.64 2.20
CA VAL A 407 12.77 -25.01 2.47
C VAL A 407 12.18 -25.75 1.27
N LEU A 408 12.31 -25.22 0.05
CA LEU A 408 11.76 -25.88 -1.14
C LEU A 408 12.40 -27.23 -1.43
N SER A 409 13.70 -27.37 -1.18
CA SER A 409 14.38 -28.67 -1.30
C SER A 409 13.83 -29.70 -0.30
N GLY A 410 13.61 -29.29 0.94
CA GLY A 410 13.01 -30.13 1.98
C GLY A 410 11.57 -30.57 1.69
N LEU A 411 10.73 -29.63 1.23
CA LEU A 411 9.34 -29.92 0.86
C LEU A 411 9.26 -30.90 -0.32
N ARG A 412 10.10 -30.74 -1.34
CA ARG A 412 10.17 -31.64 -2.51
C ARG A 412 10.72 -33.03 -2.17
N ALA A 413 11.63 -33.15 -1.19
CA ALA A 413 12.15 -34.43 -0.71
C ALA A 413 11.18 -35.19 0.23
N GLY A 414 10.01 -34.61 0.54
CA GLY A 414 9.02 -35.22 1.43
C GLY A 414 9.40 -35.20 2.92
N THR A 415 10.46 -34.48 3.30
CA THR A 415 10.94 -34.41 4.69
C THR A 415 10.24 -33.33 5.52
N GLY A 416 9.33 -32.52 4.90
CA GLY A 416 8.69 -31.38 5.52
C GLY A 416 7.17 -31.47 5.77
N ILE A 417 6.49 -32.56 5.39
CA ILE A 417 5.01 -32.59 5.29
C ILE A 417 4.33 -33.09 6.59
N GLN A 418 5.06 -33.39 7.65
CA GLN A 418 4.44 -34.04 8.85
C GLN A 418 3.60 -33.11 9.76
N SER A 419 3.51 -31.80 9.51
CA SER A 419 2.74 -30.84 10.34
C SER A 419 1.40 -30.33 9.75
N VAL A 420 1.11 -30.62 8.49
CA VAL A 420 -0.06 -30.03 7.80
C VAL A 420 -1.36 -30.86 7.96
N ARG A 421 -1.29 -32.09 8.46
CA ARG A 421 -2.47 -32.96 8.53
C ARG A 421 -3.35 -32.79 9.77
N ASP A 422 -2.94 -32.07 10.80
CA ASP A 422 -3.71 -31.91 12.04
C ASP A 422 -4.47 -30.58 12.17
N GLU A 423 -4.40 -29.67 11.18
CA GLU A 423 -4.96 -28.30 11.27
C GLU A 423 -6.16 -28.01 10.36
N ASP A 424 -6.70 -29.00 9.62
CA ASP A 424 -7.97 -28.82 8.85
C ASP A 424 -9.18 -28.38 9.71
N LYS A 425 -9.02 -28.33 11.04
CA LYS A 425 -10.05 -27.85 11.98
C LYS A 425 -9.94 -26.35 12.33
N ARG A 426 -8.89 -25.65 11.88
CA ARG A 426 -8.75 -24.19 12.07
C ARG A 426 -9.14 -23.37 10.84
N GLU A 427 -9.38 -24.02 9.71
CA GLU A 427 -9.67 -23.35 8.43
C GLU A 427 -11.05 -22.69 8.36
N ASP A 428 -12.04 -23.16 9.11
CA ASP A 428 -13.39 -22.55 9.09
C ASP A 428 -13.46 -21.16 9.77
N ALA A 429 -12.47 -20.83 10.61
CA ALA A 429 -12.38 -19.51 11.23
C ALA A 429 -11.55 -18.49 10.42
N ALA A 430 -10.67 -18.96 9.52
CA ALA A 430 -9.80 -18.10 8.70
C ALA A 430 -10.41 -17.73 7.33
N ALA A 431 -11.48 -18.40 6.91
CA ALA A 431 -12.16 -18.16 5.63
C ALA A 431 -12.91 -16.81 5.54
N ALA A 432 -13.00 -16.07 6.65
CA ALA A 432 -13.69 -14.78 6.73
C ALA A 432 -12.74 -13.57 6.69
N VAL A 433 -11.43 -13.75 6.59
CA VAL A 433 -10.50 -12.64 6.51
C VAL A 433 -10.16 -12.35 5.06
N VAL A 434 -10.81 -11.34 4.56
CA VAL A 434 -10.64 -10.64 3.28
C VAL A 434 -9.17 -10.47 2.93
N GLY A 435 -8.84 -10.91 1.74
CA GLY A 435 -7.56 -10.68 1.08
C GLY A 435 -7.27 -9.23 0.81
#